data_a5d6e6ff1fa6687f05c4e1a5e95ecdac
#
_entry.id   a5d6e6ff1fa6687f05c4e1a5e95ecdac
#
_cell.length_a   1.000
_cell.length_b   1.000
_cell.length_c   1.000
_cell.angle_alpha   90.00
_cell.angle_beta   90.00
_cell.angle_gamma   90.00
#
_symmetry.space_group_name_H-M   'P 1'
#
loop_
_entity.id
_entity.type
_entity.pdbx_description
1 polymer ?
#
loop_
_entity_poly.entity_id
_entity_poly.type
_entity_poly.pdbx_seq_one_letter_code
_entity_poly.pdbx_strand_id
1 'polypeptide(L)'
;MVYKGFDVGSAKPKKETLKKYPHKLVDIITAENIYSASNFIFDAKELIDKAHHEKKIQLLVGGSMMYFQSLLKGLDKLPERNEQYREQLKIIQSQKGTFELFKELELKDPE
;
A
#
# COMPACT_ATOMS: atom_id res chain seq x y z
N MET A 1 -5.46 -10.01 1.33
CA MET A 1 -4.85 -11.16 2.06
C MET A 1 -3.88 -10.74 3.16
N VAL A 2 -3.36 -9.50 3.14
CA VAL A 2 -2.40 -8.99 4.15
C VAL A 2 -2.98 -8.85 5.55
N TYR A 3 -4.29 -8.63 5.66
CA TYR A 3 -4.97 -8.40 6.94
C TYR A 3 -5.31 -9.72 7.65
N LYS A 4 -4.97 -9.79 8.94
CA LYS A 4 -5.35 -10.90 9.83
C LYS A 4 -6.86 -10.94 10.04
N GLY A 5 -7.43 -12.15 10.11
CA GLY A 5 -8.86 -12.36 10.40
C GLY A 5 -9.82 -12.14 9.22
N PHE A 6 -9.36 -11.66 8.07
CA PHE A 6 -10.18 -11.51 6.88
C PHE A 6 -10.09 -12.78 6.02
N ASP A 7 -10.75 -13.85 6.46
CA ASP A 7 -10.62 -15.17 5.86
C ASP A 7 -11.75 -15.53 4.89
N VAL A 8 -12.88 -14.80 4.96
CA VAL A 8 -14.06 -15.02 4.11
C VAL A 8 -14.08 -13.97 2.99
N GLY A 9 -14.34 -14.41 1.75
CA GLY A 9 -14.44 -13.52 0.58
C GLY A 9 -13.12 -12.89 0.11
N SER A 10 -11.99 -13.22 0.74
CA SER A 10 -10.67 -12.64 0.45
C SER A 10 -9.78 -13.51 -0.44
N ALA A 11 -10.25 -14.66 -0.87
CA ALA A 11 -9.48 -15.69 -1.58
C ALA A 11 -8.19 -16.11 -0.84
N LYS A 12 -8.13 -15.92 0.49
CA LYS A 12 -6.99 -16.34 1.32
C LYS A 12 -6.89 -17.87 1.34
N PRO A 13 -5.70 -18.43 1.09
CA PRO A 13 -5.51 -19.87 1.17
C PRO A 13 -5.75 -20.41 2.58
N LYS A 14 -6.28 -21.62 2.69
CA LYS A 14 -6.49 -22.29 3.98
C LYS A 14 -5.16 -22.54 4.69
N LYS A 15 -5.21 -22.67 6.01
CA LYS A 15 -4.01 -22.90 6.85
C LYS A 15 -3.19 -24.11 6.42
N GLU A 16 -3.85 -25.21 5.99
CA GLU A 16 -3.18 -26.41 5.48
C GLU A 16 -2.39 -26.11 4.19
N THR A 17 -2.98 -25.29 3.29
CA THR A 17 -2.32 -24.86 2.06
C THR A 17 -1.10 -23.97 2.36
N LEU A 18 -1.24 -23.03 3.30
CA LEU A 18 -0.15 -22.13 3.70
C LEU A 18 1.02 -22.90 4.36
N LYS A 19 0.72 -23.99 5.09
CA LYS A 19 1.75 -24.86 5.66
C LYS A 19 2.51 -25.64 4.59
N LYS A 20 1.79 -26.16 3.58
CA LYS A 20 2.39 -26.95 2.50
C LYS A 20 3.11 -26.09 1.47
N TYR A 21 2.55 -24.93 1.17
CA TYR A 21 3.05 -23.95 0.21
C TYR A 21 3.14 -22.58 0.89
N PRO A 22 4.28 -22.24 1.48
CA PRO A 22 4.43 -20.99 2.22
C PRO A 22 4.20 -19.77 1.33
N HIS A 23 3.22 -18.94 1.71
CA HIS A 23 2.95 -17.65 1.09
C HIS A 23 3.44 -16.54 2.02
N LYS A 24 4.11 -15.56 1.45
CA LYS A 24 4.52 -14.35 2.16
C LYS A 24 3.47 -13.26 2.01
N LEU A 25 3.49 -12.28 2.88
CA LEU A 25 2.56 -11.14 2.90
C LEU A 25 1.09 -11.56 3.07
N VAL A 26 0.85 -12.63 3.80
CA VAL A 26 -0.47 -13.10 4.23
C VAL A 26 -0.54 -12.98 5.75
N ASP A 27 -1.64 -12.42 6.28
CA ASP A 27 -1.87 -12.25 7.74
C ASP A 27 -0.76 -11.47 8.47
N ILE A 28 -0.22 -10.43 7.86
CA ILE A 28 0.92 -9.67 8.42
C ILE A 28 0.50 -8.48 9.28
N ILE A 29 -0.69 -7.91 9.05
CA ILE A 29 -1.14 -6.69 9.72
C ILE A 29 -2.58 -6.83 10.22
N THR A 30 -2.94 -6.09 11.27
CA THR A 30 -4.32 -6.02 11.79
C THR A 30 -5.12 -4.92 11.09
N ALA A 31 -6.45 -4.96 11.19
CA ALA A 31 -7.35 -4.03 10.50
C ALA A 31 -7.25 -2.57 10.98
N GLU A 32 -6.72 -2.36 12.18
CA GLU A 32 -6.49 -1.03 12.76
C GLU A 32 -5.36 -0.26 12.04
N ASN A 33 -4.53 -0.97 11.30
CA ASN A 33 -3.38 -0.40 10.60
C ASN A 33 -3.63 -0.35 9.09
N ILE A 34 -3.02 0.62 8.43
CA ILE A 34 -3.09 0.77 6.97
C ILE A 34 -1.86 0.11 6.33
N TYR A 35 -2.10 -0.76 5.35
CA TYR A 35 -1.04 -1.32 4.52
C TYR A 35 -1.01 -0.63 3.16
N SER A 36 -0.04 0.23 2.99
CA SER A 36 0.13 1.06 1.79
C SER A 36 0.94 0.35 0.69
N ALA A 37 0.94 0.92 -0.52
CA ALA A 37 1.83 0.47 -1.60
C ALA A 37 3.31 0.61 -1.21
N SER A 38 3.67 1.62 -0.43
CA SER A 38 5.03 1.80 0.09
C SER A 38 5.44 0.68 1.04
N ASN A 39 4.55 0.29 1.96
CA ASN A 39 4.80 -0.87 2.84
C ASN A 39 4.99 -2.15 2.01
N PHE A 40 4.12 -2.36 1.00
CA PHE A 40 4.24 -3.52 0.12
C PHE A 40 5.59 -3.56 -0.61
N ILE A 41 6.04 -2.43 -1.18
CA ILE A 41 7.33 -2.37 -1.89
C ILE A 41 8.49 -2.72 -0.96
N PHE A 42 8.48 -2.15 0.25
CA PHE A 42 9.52 -2.39 1.24
C PHE A 42 9.60 -3.89 1.59
N ASP A 43 8.48 -4.46 2.01
CA ASP A 43 8.39 -5.87 2.41
C ASP A 43 8.69 -6.83 1.24
N ALA A 44 8.17 -6.52 0.04
CA ALA A 44 8.39 -7.34 -1.14
C ALA A 44 9.85 -7.33 -1.58
N LYS A 45 10.53 -6.18 -1.58
CA LYS A 45 11.96 -6.09 -1.90
C LYS A 45 12.80 -6.91 -0.94
N GLU A 46 12.58 -6.77 0.37
CA GLU A 46 13.30 -7.56 1.37
C GLU A 46 13.15 -9.07 1.13
N LEU A 47 11.92 -9.52 0.83
CA LEU A 47 11.65 -10.93 0.54
C LEU A 47 12.29 -11.40 -0.77
N ILE A 48 12.30 -10.57 -1.81
CA ILE A 48 12.92 -10.86 -3.11
C ILE A 48 14.43 -10.96 -2.94
N ASP A 49 15.05 -9.99 -2.26
CA ASP A 49 16.50 -9.99 -2.03
C ASP A 49 16.94 -11.22 -1.24
N LYS A 50 16.21 -11.57 -0.17
CA LYS A 50 16.48 -12.79 0.59
C LYS A 50 16.40 -14.04 -0.28
N ALA A 51 15.35 -14.15 -1.11
CA ALA A 51 15.19 -15.29 -1.99
C ALA A 51 16.27 -15.35 -3.08
N HIS A 52 16.71 -14.20 -3.58
CA HIS A 52 17.82 -14.12 -4.53
C HIS A 52 19.12 -14.64 -3.90
N HIS A 53 19.44 -14.26 -2.68
CA HIS A 53 20.58 -14.83 -1.93
C HIS A 53 20.47 -16.34 -1.72
N GLU A 54 19.26 -16.83 -1.51
CA GLU A 54 18.98 -18.28 -1.39
C GLU A 54 18.90 -19.01 -2.74
N LYS A 55 19.12 -18.31 -3.87
CA LYS A 55 18.98 -18.84 -5.24
C LYS A 55 17.58 -19.41 -5.53
N LYS A 56 16.55 -18.82 -4.96
CA LYS A 56 15.15 -19.20 -5.15
C LYS A 56 14.45 -18.22 -6.08
N ILE A 57 13.60 -18.76 -6.96
CA ILE A 57 12.72 -17.95 -7.81
C ILE A 57 11.52 -17.51 -6.98
N GLN A 58 11.21 -16.21 -7.01
CA GLN A 58 10.02 -15.66 -6.39
C GLN A 58 8.88 -15.56 -7.40
N LEU A 59 7.70 -16.02 -6.97
CA LEU A 59 6.48 -15.88 -7.73
C LEU A 59 5.57 -14.88 -7.02
N LEU A 60 5.26 -13.76 -7.67
CA LEU A 60 4.29 -12.79 -7.18
C LEU A 60 2.92 -13.12 -7.74
N VAL A 61 1.95 -13.35 -6.87
CA VAL A 61 0.58 -13.72 -7.24
C VAL A 61 -0.41 -12.74 -6.61
N GLY A 62 -1.31 -12.18 -7.40
CA GLY A 62 -2.33 -11.27 -6.91
C GLY A 62 -3.03 -10.50 -8.03
N GLY A 63 -4.09 -9.78 -7.66
CA GLY A 63 -4.89 -8.95 -8.59
C GLY A 63 -4.71 -7.44 -8.40
N SER A 64 -3.97 -6.99 -7.39
CA SER A 64 -3.76 -5.57 -7.11
C SER A 64 -2.67 -4.98 -8.01
N MET A 65 -3.04 -4.63 -9.24
CA MET A 65 -2.11 -4.11 -10.26
C MET A 65 -1.31 -2.91 -9.78
N MET A 66 -1.87 -2.07 -8.91
CA MET A 66 -1.16 -0.95 -8.29
C MET A 66 0.11 -1.41 -7.55
N TYR A 67 0.05 -2.51 -6.82
CA TYR A 67 1.21 -3.06 -6.11
C TYR A 67 2.30 -3.53 -7.08
N PHE A 68 1.91 -4.22 -8.15
CA PHE A 68 2.85 -4.67 -9.17
C PHE A 68 3.49 -3.50 -9.91
N GLN A 69 2.69 -2.52 -10.33
CA GLN A 69 3.22 -1.33 -11.00
C GLN A 69 4.18 -0.56 -10.10
N SER A 70 3.81 -0.36 -8.85
CA SER A 70 4.65 0.34 -7.87
C SER A 70 5.95 -0.41 -7.58
N LEU A 71 5.94 -1.74 -7.58
CA LEU A 71 7.15 -2.55 -7.43
C LEU A 71 8.08 -2.45 -8.63
N LEU A 72 7.53 -2.44 -9.86
CA LEU A 72 8.29 -2.42 -11.11
C LEU A 72 8.79 -1.02 -11.48
N LYS A 73 7.94 -0.01 -11.32
CA LYS A 73 8.24 1.38 -11.72
C LYS A 73 8.85 2.21 -10.59
N GLY A 74 8.67 1.76 -9.33
CA GLY A 74 8.94 2.54 -8.15
C GLY A 74 7.73 3.38 -7.74
N LEU A 75 7.88 4.10 -6.64
CA LEU A 75 6.97 5.16 -6.20
C LEU A 75 7.76 6.45 -6.17
N ASP A 76 7.12 7.52 -6.55
CA ASP A 76 7.65 8.86 -6.35
C ASP A 76 7.86 9.10 -4.84
N LYS A 77 8.92 9.83 -4.52
CA LYS A 77 9.21 10.24 -3.13
C LYS A 77 8.25 11.34 -2.73
N LEU A 78 7.00 10.98 -2.49
CA LEU A 78 6.01 11.91 -1.96
C LEU A 78 6.21 12.07 -0.45
N PRO A 79 5.90 13.25 0.10
CA PRO A 79 5.93 13.46 1.54
C PRO A 79 4.94 12.53 2.25
N GLU A 80 5.28 12.14 3.46
CA GLU A 80 4.38 11.34 4.28
C GLU A 80 3.09 12.08 4.61
N ARG A 81 2.04 11.30 4.91
CA ARG A 81 0.73 11.84 5.29
C ARG A 81 0.86 12.71 6.54
N ASN A 82 0.51 13.97 6.42
CA ASN A 82 0.50 14.95 7.53
C ASN A 82 -0.94 15.23 7.96
N GLU A 83 -1.35 14.70 9.13
CA GLU A 83 -2.71 14.86 9.64
C GLU A 83 -3.01 16.32 10.03
N GLN A 84 -2.04 17.04 10.60
CA GLN A 84 -2.23 18.44 10.98
C GLN A 84 -2.52 19.30 9.74
N TYR A 85 -1.79 19.09 8.67
CA TYR A 85 -2.02 19.79 7.41
C TYR A 85 -3.39 19.45 6.81
N ARG A 86 -3.80 18.18 6.89
CA ARG A 86 -5.13 17.77 6.43
C ARG A 86 -6.27 18.41 7.22
N GLU A 87 -6.13 18.54 8.54
CA GLU A 87 -7.13 19.25 9.36
C GLU A 87 -7.19 20.75 9.00
N GLN A 88 -6.05 21.39 8.75
CA GLN A 88 -6.02 22.77 8.25
C GLN A 88 -6.76 22.90 6.92
N LEU A 89 -6.54 22.00 5.97
CA LEU A 89 -7.26 22.00 4.68
C LEU A 89 -8.76 21.78 4.86
N LYS A 90 -9.20 20.93 5.78
CA LYS A 90 -10.63 20.74 6.10
C LYS A 90 -11.26 22.02 6.67
N ILE A 91 -10.55 22.72 7.56
CA ILE A 91 -11.00 24.01 8.12
C ILE A 91 -11.15 25.05 7.00
N ILE A 92 -10.14 25.18 6.12
CA ILE A 92 -10.19 26.09 4.98
C ILE A 92 -11.36 25.70 4.05
N GLN A 93 -11.53 24.43 3.78
CA GLN A 93 -12.63 23.92 2.95
C GLN A 93 -14.00 24.28 3.54
N SER A 94 -14.18 24.13 4.87
CA SER A 94 -15.44 24.46 5.54
C SER A 94 -15.74 25.96 5.54
N GLN A 95 -14.73 26.82 5.59
CA GLN A 95 -14.86 28.28 5.64
C GLN A 95 -14.97 28.92 4.26
N LYS A 96 -14.18 28.46 3.30
CA LYS A 96 -14.02 29.10 1.97
C LYS A 96 -14.55 28.27 0.81
N GLY A 97 -14.91 27.01 1.07
CA GLY A 97 -15.36 26.06 0.03
C GLY A 97 -14.22 25.39 -0.73
N THR A 98 -14.58 24.31 -1.42
CA THR A 98 -13.63 23.50 -2.20
C THR A 98 -13.02 24.26 -3.38
N PHE A 99 -13.76 25.21 -3.95
CA PHE A 99 -13.32 25.98 -5.11
C PHE A 99 -12.10 26.86 -4.81
N GLU A 100 -12.00 27.44 -3.62
CA GLU A 100 -10.82 28.24 -3.23
C GLU A 100 -9.59 27.36 -3.04
N LEU A 101 -9.74 26.15 -2.51
CA LEU A 101 -8.65 25.16 -2.45
C LEU A 101 -8.20 24.73 -3.84
N PHE A 102 -9.14 24.56 -4.78
CA PHE A 102 -8.82 24.23 -6.17
C PHE A 102 -8.00 25.34 -6.83
N LYS A 103 -8.38 26.60 -6.67
CA LYS A 103 -7.61 27.73 -7.20
C LYS A 103 -6.19 27.78 -6.63
N GLU A 104 -6.05 27.53 -5.33
CA GLU A 104 -4.73 27.49 -4.70
C GLU A 104 -3.87 26.36 -5.25
N LEU A 105 -4.47 25.19 -5.49
CA LEU A 105 -3.79 24.05 -6.11
C LEU A 105 -3.36 24.39 -7.54
N GLU A 106 -4.26 24.94 -8.36
CA GLU A 106 -3.98 25.34 -9.74
C GLU A 106 -2.82 26.32 -9.86
N LEU A 107 -2.66 27.22 -8.89
CA LEU A 107 -1.52 28.15 -8.83
C LEU A 107 -0.20 27.48 -8.46
N LYS A 108 -0.23 26.39 -7.67
CA LYS A 108 0.96 25.68 -7.20
C LYS A 108 1.38 24.54 -8.13
N ASP A 109 0.42 23.94 -8.78
CA ASP A 109 0.58 22.76 -9.65
C ASP A 109 -0.40 22.92 -10.85
N PRO A 110 0.02 23.66 -11.89
CA PRO A 110 -0.85 24.07 -13.00
C PRO A 110 -1.08 22.99 -14.08
N GLU A 111 -0.75 21.70 -13.82
CA GLU A 111 -1.02 20.59 -14.74
C GLU A 111 -2.47 20.11 -14.74
#